data_824322b49871a40c30c2efb5d7f8c67c
#
_entry.id   824322b49871a40c30c2efb5d7f8c67c
#
_cell.length_a   1.000
_cell.length_b   1.000
_cell.length_c   1.000
_cell.angle_alpha   90.00
_cell.angle_beta   90.00
_cell.angle_gamma   90.00
#
_symmetry.space_group_name_H-M   'P 1'
#
loop_
_entity.id
_entity.type
_entity.pdbx_description
1 polymer ?
#
loop_
_entity_poly.entity_id
_entity_poly.type
_entity_poly.pdbx_seq_one_letter_code
_entity_poly.pdbx_strand_id
1 'polypeptide(L)'
;MAQLPTKAKCVVIGAGIVGNSILYHLARLGWKDLVQIDKGPLPNPGGSTGHASNFIFPVDHSKEMAHITADSMRQYKELGCFTECGGVEVAHTPERMIELTRRITSAKSWGIDGGRIVTPAEVKELIPYIEESVILGGYYQPTVGVVDSLRAGTLMREKAIEMGAAQSFANIEVTGMDVENGRIKRVKTEQGDIEAEYVVIATGCWSAKLAKMAGSEIPLTPAVHQMKDIGPVPFFANTKGDIEWPIIRDMDTNMYERQHGTGLEVGSYAHRPILYEAEEIPSNAAAALSPTEFPFTQKDFDLQDEHSYELVPSIVGDENVREKYAINGILSLTPDGM
;
A
#
# COMPACT_ATOMS: atom_id res chain seq x y z
N MET A 1 1.21 27.23 -16.36
CA MET A 1 1.42 25.76 -16.30
C MET A 1 2.49 25.42 -17.31
N ALA A 2 3.40 24.47 -17.01
CA ALA A 2 4.38 24.01 -18.00
C ALA A 2 3.63 23.32 -19.15
N GLN A 3 4.07 23.56 -20.38
CA GLN A 3 3.47 22.96 -21.57
C GLN A 3 3.83 21.47 -21.64
N LEU A 4 2.85 20.62 -21.96
CA LEU A 4 3.08 19.19 -22.17
C LEU A 4 4.04 18.97 -23.35
N PRO A 5 5.13 18.19 -23.20
CA PRO A 5 6.05 17.94 -24.30
C PRO A 5 5.37 17.06 -25.36
N THR A 6 5.67 17.33 -26.63
CA THR A 6 5.14 16.58 -27.76
C THR A 6 5.88 15.28 -28.03
N LYS A 7 7.03 15.06 -27.37
CA LYS A 7 7.88 13.87 -27.53
C LYS A 7 8.58 13.51 -26.24
N ALA A 8 8.72 12.21 -25.99
CA ALA A 8 9.46 11.64 -24.85
C ALA A 8 10.17 10.35 -25.27
N LYS A 9 11.28 10.02 -24.60
CA LYS A 9 11.85 8.67 -24.70
C LYS A 9 10.96 7.64 -24.00
N CYS A 10 10.45 8.00 -22.81
CA CYS A 10 9.53 7.14 -22.07
C CYS A 10 8.43 7.98 -21.44
N VAL A 11 7.18 7.57 -21.63
CA VAL A 11 6.02 8.09 -20.91
C VAL A 11 5.65 7.11 -19.79
N VAL A 12 5.66 7.57 -18.54
CA VAL A 12 5.16 6.82 -17.39
C VAL A 12 3.76 7.34 -17.06
N ILE A 13 2.76 6.50 -17.23
CA ILE A 13 1.36 6.81 -16.94
C ILE A 13 1.05 6.33 -15.52
N GLY A 14 0.74 7.27 -14.64
CA GLY A 14 0.50 7.04 -13.21
C GLY A 14 1.60 7.66 -12.33
N ALA A 15 1.19 8.36 -11.29
CA ALA A 15 2.06 8.98 -10.28
C ALA A 15 1.78 8.45 -8.85
N GLY A 16 1.24 7.24 -8.74
CA GLY A 16 1.26 6.44 -7.52
C GLY A 16 2.69 5.98 -7.18
N ILE A 17 2.85 5.26 -6.09
CA ILE A 17 4.18 4.82 -5.61
C ILE A 17 4.95 4.03 -6.68
N VAL A 18 4.28 3.16 -7.45
CA VAL A 18 4.91 2.35 -8.51
C VAL A 18 5.42 3.25 -9.63
N GLY A 19 4.58 4.15 -10.15
CA GLY A 19 4.98 5.06 -11.24
C GLY A 19 6.11 6.00 -10.85
N ASN A 20 6.07 6.54 -9.62
CA ASN A 20 7.14 7.38 -9.08
C ASN A 20 8.45 6.60 -8.89
N SER A 21 8.37 5.35 -8.42
CA SER A 21 9.54 4.48 -8.29
C SER A 21 10.16 4.15 -9.63
N ILE A 22 9.35 3.79 -10.64
CA ILE A 22 9.83 3.52 -12.00
C ILE A 22 10.52 4.76 -12.59
N LEU A 23 9.90 5.93 -12.48
CA LEU A 23 10.48 7.19 -12.96
C LEU A 23 11.87 7.45 -12.34
N TYR A 24 11.95 7.30 -11.01
CA TYR A 24 13.19 7.51 -10.26
C TYR A 24 14.29 6.52 -10.66
N HIS A 25 13.95 5.24 -10.77
CA HIS A 25 14.94 4.22 -11.11
C HIS A 25 15.40 4.32 -12.57
N LEU A 26 14.53 4.66 -13.51
CA LEU A 26 14.94 4.95 -14.88
C LEU A 26 15.92 6.14 -14.93
N ALA A 27 15.65 7.21 -14.18
CA ALA A 27 16.55 8.34 -14.06
C ALA A 27 17.92 7.94 -13.47
N ARG A 28 17.93 7.12 -12.41
CA ARG A 28 19.17 6.57 -11.82
C ARG A 28 19.97 5.69 -12.79
N LEU A 29 19.29 4.99 -13.69
CA LEU A 29 19.90 4.19 -14.76
C LEU A 29 20.40 5.04 -15.95
N GLY A 30 20.31 6.36 -15.83
CA GLY A 30 20.83 7.30 -16.85
C GLY A 30 19.85 7.61 -17.99
N TRP A 31 18.59 7.17 -17.89
CA TRP A 31 17.56 7.56 -18.86
C TRP A 31 17.27 9.04 -18.76
N LYS A 32 16.96 9.66 -19.90
CA LYS A 32 16.58 11.07 -20.05
C LYS A 32 15.29 11.16 -20.87
N ASP A 33 14.75 12.36 -20.98
CA ASP A 33 13.51 12.64 -21.71
C ASP A 33 12.33 11.77 -21.21
N LEU A 34 12.24 11.62 -19.89
CA LEU A 34 11.16 10.92 -19.21
C LEU A 34 10.01 11.89 -18.96
N VAL A 35 8.79 11.47 -19.27
CA VAL A 35 7.57 12.23 -18.99
C VAL A 35 6.64 11.38 -18.16
N GLN A 36 6.24 11.88 -16.98
CA GLN A 36 5.22 11.26 -16.16
C GLN A 36 3.93 12.07 -16.26
N ILE A 37 2.80 11.39 -16.40
CA ILE A 37 1.47 12.00 -16.41
C ILE A 37 0.54 11.24 -15.46
N ASP A 38 -0.34 11.98 -14.80
CA ASP A 38 -1.41 11.39 -13.98
C ASP A 38 -2.70 12.20 -14.14
N LYS A 39 -3.85 11.52 -14.16
CA LYS A 39 -5.18 12.15 -14.25
C LYS A 39 -5.58 12.89 -12.98
N GLY A 40 -4.98 12.54 -11.85
CA GLY A 40 -5.26 13.15 -10.55
C GLY A 40 -4.30 14.27 -10.18
N PRO A 41 -4.61 14.98 -9.07
CA PRO A 41 -3.71 15.98 -8.50
C PRO A 41 -2.48 15.32 -7.87
N LEU A 42 -1.41 16.09 -7.71
CA LEU A 42 -0.23 15.65 -6.97
C LEU A 42 -0.14 16.42 -5.64
N PRO A 43 0.32 15.81 -4.55
CA PRO A 43 1.01 14.49 -4.45
C PRO A 43 0.10 13.27 -4.33
N ASN A 44 -1.21 13.44 -4.07
CA ASN A 44 -2.15 12.33 -3.97
C ASN A 44 -3.07 12.26 -5.19
N PRO A 45 -2.78 11.38 -6.18
CA PRO A 45 -3.58 11.29 -7.39
C PRO A 45 -4.91 10.53 -7.22
N GLY A 46 -5.22 10.04 -6.01
CA GLY A 46 -6.48 9.37 -5.71
C GLY A 46 -6.46 7.86 -5.97
N GLY A 47 -5.28 7.26 -6.09
CA GLY A 47 -5.10 5.81 -6.16
C GLY A 47 -4.80 5.19 -4.79
N SER A 48 -4.61 3.87 -4.75
CA SER A 48 -4.39 3.07 -3.53
C SER A 48 -3.21 3.54 -2.66
N THR A 49 -2.22 4.23 -3.24
CA THR A 49 -1.08 4.80 -2.50
C THR A 49 -1.53 5.75 -1.40
N GLY A 50 -2.64 6.47 -1.59
CA GLY A 50 -3.12 7.50 -0.66
C GLY A 50 -3.87 6.95 0.57
N HIS A 51 -4.40 5.74 0.50
CA HIS A 51 -5.22 5.15 1.57
C HIS A 51 -4.72 3.81 2.10
N ALA A 52 -3.64 3.27 1.54
CA ALA A 52 -3.07 2.02 2.05
C ALA A 52 -2.52 2.21 3.47
N SER A 53 -2.61 1.18 4.30
CA SER A 53 -2.12 1.19 5.69
C SER A 53 -0.59 1.28 5.80
N ASN A 54 0.11 1.06 4.70
CA ASN A 54 1.52 1.34 4.49
C ASN A 54 2.51 0.65 5.45
N PHE A 55 2.11 -0.40 6.15
CA PHE A 55 3.03 -1.18 6.97
C PHE A 55 3.76 -2.23 6.13
N ILE A 56 4.97 -2.55 6.54
CA ILE A 56 5.85 -3.47 5.82
C ILE A 56 6.47 -4.48 6.78
N PHE A 57 6.19 -5.78 6.53
CA PHE A 57 6.82 -6.93 7.18
C PHE A 57 7.86 -7.53 6.22
N PRO A 58 9.15 -7.61 6.59
CA PRO A 58 10.20 -8.10 5.68
C PRO A 58 10.18 -9.61 5.46
N VAL A 59 9.45 -10.35 6.30
CA VAL A 59 9.35 -11.81 6.19
C VAL A 59 8.06 -12.19 5.49
N ASP A 60 8.18 -12.89 4.38
CA ASP A 60 7.09 -13.35 3.53
C ASP A 60 7.20 -14.85 3.24
N HIS A 61 6.22 -15.41 2.52
CA HIS A 61 6.18 -16.83 2.14
C HIS A 61 7.20 -17.19 1.07
N SER A 62 7.60 -16.22 0.22
CA SER A 62 8.58 -16.43 -0.84
C SER A 62 9.87 -15.64 -0.60
N LYS A 63 10.97 -16.22 -1.07
CA LYS A 63 12.29 -15.59 -1.02
C LYS A 63 12.33 -14.30 -1.82
N GLU A 64 11.71 -14.31 -2.99
CA GLU A 64 11.66 -13.19 -3.92
C GLU A 64 10.95 -12.00 -3.28
N MET A 65 9.75 -12.22 -2.73
CA MET A 65 8.99 -11.16 -2.04
C MET A 65 9.75 -10.63 -0.82
N ALA A 66 10.34 -11.51 -0.03
CA ALA A 66 11.13 -11.09 1.13
C ALA A 66 12.31 -10.19 0.74
N HIS A 67 13.01 -10.51 -0.35
CA HIS A 67 14.13 -9.68 -0.86
C HIS A 67 13.64 -8.35 -1.45
N ILE A 68 12.56 -8.34 -2.25
CA ILE A 68 11.98 -7.11 -2.79
C ILE A 68 11.52 -6.20 -1.66
N THR A 69 10.87 -6.76 -0.64
CA THR A 69 10.42 -6.03 0.54
C THR A 69 11.59 -5.44 1.33
N ALA A 70 12.64 -6.22 1.59
CA ALA A 70 13.84 -5.75 2.29
C ALA A 70 14.55 -4.61 1.52
N ASP A 71 14.64 -4.71 0.19
CA ASP A 71 15.20 -3.64 -0.64
C ASP A 71 14.31 -2.38 -0.63
N SER A 72 12.99 -2.53 -0.68
CA SER A 72 12.06 -1.41 -0.58
C SER A 72 12.19 -0.69 0.77
N MET A 73 12.24 -1.44 1.88
CA MET A 73 12.45 -0.87 3.22
C MET A 73 13.75 -0.09 3.32
N ARG A 74 14.86 -0.62 2.75
CA ARG A 74 16.16 0.06 2.70
C ARG A 74 16.03 1.41 1.96
N GLN A 75 15.37 1.41 0.79
CA GLN A 75 15.17 2.63 0.01
C GLN A 75 14.31 3.66 0.74
N TYR A 76 13.23 3.25 1.40
CA TYR A 76 12.38 4.16 2.17
C TYR A 76 13.12 4.76 3.39
N LYS A 77 14.00 3.98 4.05
CA LYS A 77 14.88 4.50 5.09
C LYS A 77 15.87 5.54 4.55
N GLU A 78 16.51 5.27 3.41
CA GLU A 78 17.41 6.22 2.73
C GLU A 78 16.69 7.51 2.32
N LEU A 79 15.40 7.44 2.00
CA LEU A 79 14.56 8.61 1.71
C LEU A 79 14.07 9.34 2.97
N GLY A 80 14.24 8.76 4.16
CA GLY A 80 13.71 9.32 5.40
C GLY A 80 12.18 9.27 5.50
N CYS A 81 11.57 8.24 4.90
CA CYS A 81 10.12 8.04 4.84
C CYS A 81 9.64 6.77 5.55
N PHE A 82 10.49 6.10 6.31
CA PHE A 82 10.17 4.86 6.99
C PHE A 82 10.36 4.99 8.50
N THR A 83 9.33 4.62 9.25
CA THR A 83 9.36 4.59 10.72
C THR A 83 9.31 3.15 11.19
N GLU A 84 10.39 2.67 11.81
CA GLU A 84 10.41 1.35 12.45
C GLU A 84 9.68 1.42 13.80
N CYS A 85 8.76 0.50 14.02
CA CYS A 85 8.01 0.37 15.26
C CYS A 85 7.97 -1.09 15.76
N GLY A 86 8.46 -2.02 14.96
CA GLY A 86 8.29 -3.44 15.19
C GLY A 86 6.93 -3.95 14.74
N GLY A 87 6.79 -5.28 14.68
CA GLY A 87 5.52 -5.92 14.35
C GLY A 87 5.47 -7.33 14.92
N VAL A 88 4.29 -7.72 15.33
CA VAL A 88 3.99 -9.07 15.83
C VAL A 88 2.93 -9.70 14.95
N GLU A 89 3.23 -10.84 14.36
CA GLU A 89 2.18 -11.70 13.79
C GLU A 89 1.79 -12.72 14.84
N VAL A 90 0.56 -12.63 15.33
CA VAL A 90 0.03 -13.52 16.37
C VAL A 90 -0.45 -14.86 15.79
N ALA A 91 -0.57 -15.87 16.65
CA ALA A 91 -1.06 -17.19 16.29
C ALA A 91 -2.07 -17.67 17.33
N HIS A 92 -3.24 -18.12 16.87
CA HIS A 92 -4.28 -18.71 17.70
C HIS A 92 -4.23 -20.24 17.67
N THR A 93 -3.53 -20.83 16.68
CA THR A 93 -3.48 -22.28 16.45
C THR A 93 -2.05 -22.83 16.48
N PRO A 94 -1.87 -24.11 16.89
CA PRO A 94 -0.57 -24.77 16.80
C PRO A 94 -0.01 -24.80 15.37
N GLU A 95 -0.88 -24.96 14.37
CA GLU A 95 -0.54 -24.96 12.94
C GLU A 95 0.06 -23.63 12.51
N ARG A 96 -0.52 -22.51 12.98
CA ARG A 96 0.02 -21.17 12.73
C ARG A 96 1.39 -20.99 13.40
N MET A 97 1.58 -21.46 14.62
CA MET A 97 2.89 -21.41 15.30
C MET A 97 3.97 -22.18 14.52
N ILE A 98 3.62 -23.35 13.96
CA ILE A 98 4.52 -24.12 13.10
C ILE A 98 4.86 -23.35 11.83
N GLU A 99 3.87 -22.72 11.21
CA GLU A 99 4.04 -21.93 9.98
C GLU A 99 4.91 -20.70 10.23
N LEU A 100 4.71 -19.96 11.31
CA LEU A 100 5.55 -18.82 11.69
C LEU A 100 7.00 -19.24 11.94
N THR A 101 7.20 -20.35 12.65
CA THR A 101 8.55 -20.91 12.89
C THR A 101 9.24 -21.29 11.58
N ARG A 102 8.52 -21.90 10.64
CA ARG A 102 9.03 -22.23 9.31
C ARG A 102 9.40 -20.98 8.52
N ARG A 103 8.55 -19.94 8.51
CA ARG A 103 8.83 -18.67 7.80
C ARG A 103 10.07 -17.98 8.34
N ILE A 104 10.23 -17.87 9.66
CA ILE A 104 11.44 -17.28 10.27
C ILE A 104 12.69 -18.05 9.85
N THR A 105 12.65 -19.39 9.92
CA THR A 105 13.78 -20.23 9.56
C THR A 105 14.14 -20.05 8.09
N SER A 106 13.16 -19.99 7.21
CA SER A 106 13.36 -19.73 5.79
C SER A 106 13.94 -18.33 5.56
N ALA A 107 13.37 -17.30 6.16
CA ALA A 107 13.84 -15.91 6.04
C ALA A 107 15.30 -15.76 6.49
N LYS A 108 15.67 -16.40 7.61
CA LYS A 108 17.06 -16.45 8.09
C LYS A 108 18.00 -17.07 7.06
N SER A 109 17.57 -18.17 6.40
CA SER A 109 18.35 -18.78 5.32
C SER A 109 18.50 -17.88 4.09
N TRP A 110 17.65 -16.88 3.93
CA TRP A 110 17.68 -15.87 2.86
C TRP A 110 18.42 -14.59 3.25
N GLY A 111 18.99 -14.55 4.49
CA GLY A 111 19.73 -13.40 5.00
C GLY A 111 18.84 -12.30 5.61
N ILE A 112 17.60 -12.62 5.96
CA ILE A 112 16.69 -11.72 6.69
C ILE A 112 16.67 -12.17 8.15
N ASP A 113 17.36 -11.41 8.98
CA ASP A 113 17.55 -11.69 10.39
C ASP A 113 16.67 -10.80 11.30
N GLY A 114 16.76 -11.05 12.61
CA GLY A 114 16.14 -10.24 13.68
C GLY A 114 14.77 -10.75 14.14
N GLY A 115 14.11 -11.60 13.36
CA GLY A 115 12.84 -12.19 13.76
C GLY A 115 12.99 -13.31 14.80
N ARG A 116 12.04 -13.39 15.74
CA ARG A 116 11.99 -14.43 16.76
C ARG A 116 10.56 -14.85 17.09
N ILE A 117 10.39 -16.09 17.51
CA ILE A 117 9.15 -16.54 18.15
C ILE A 117 9.04 -15.92 19.53
N VAL A 118 7.84 -15.55 19.90
CA VAL A 118 7.49 -14.92 21.19
C VAL A 118 6.33 -15.66 21.84
N THR A 119 6.40 -15.78 23.16
CA THR A 119 5.31 -16.31 24.00
C THR A 119 4.20 -15.27 24.17
N PRO A 120 2.98 -15.66 24.61
CA PRO A 120 1.91 -14.71 24.89
C PRO A 120 2.35 -13.59 25.86
N ALA A 121 3.07 -13.94 26.92
CA ALA A 121 3.58 -12.97 27.89
C ALA A 121 4.56 -11.96 27.25
N GLU A 122 5.47 -12.42 26.38
CA GLU A 122 6.36 -11.52 25.64
C GLU A 122 5.60 -10.65 24.63
N VAL A 123 4.52 -11.15 24.02
CA VAL A 123 3.64 -10.33 23.19
C VAL A 123 2.98 -9.24 24.02
N LYS A 124 2.50 -9.58 25.22
CA LYS A 124 1.92 -8.62 26.17
C LYS A 124 2.90 -7.54 26.62
N GLU A 125 4.17 -7.89 26.81
CA GLU A 125 5.23 -6.90 27.11
C GLU A 125 5.46 -5.95 25.93
N LEU A 126 5.41 -6.43 24.69
CA LEU A 126 5.57 -5.63 23.48
C LEU A 126 4.33 -4.77 23.17
N ILE A 127 3.15 -5.29 23.45
CA ILE A 127 1.84 -4.70 23.11
C ILE A 127 0.94 -4.78 24.36
N PRO A 128 1.04 -3.83 25.30
CA PRO A 128 0.36 -3.92 26.59
C PRO A 128 -1.16 -3.95 26.53
N TYR A 129 -1.76 -3.55 25.43
CA TYR A 129 -3.21 -3.51 25.21
C TYR A 129 -3.79 -4.79 24.56
N ILE A 130 -2.94 -5.77 24.19
CA ILE A 130 -3.41 -7.05 23.61
C ILE A 130 -3.97 -7.99 24.69
N GLU A 131 -4.91 -8.82 24.35
CA GLU A 131 -5.42 -9.91 25.20
C GLU A 131 -4.60 -11.18 24.95
N GLU A 132 -3.63 -11.44 25.84
CA GLU A 132 -2.69 -12.54 25.67
C GLU A 132 -3.30 -13.93 25.84
N SER A 133 -4.45 -14.04 26.49
CA SER A 133 -5.10 -15.34 26.76
C SER A 133 -5.71 -15.98 25.50
N VAL A 134 -5.94 -15.19 24.45
CA VAL A 134 -6.56 -15.69 23.20
C VAL A 134 -5.52 -16.14 22.16
N ILE A 135 -4.23 -15.97 22.42
CA ILE A 135 -3.15 -16.35 21.51
C ILE A 135 -2.23 -17.42 22.08
N LEU A 136 -1.59 -18.19 21.25
CA LEU A 136 -0.57 -19.17 21.63
C LEU A 136 0.85 -18.57 21.61
N GLY A 137 1.02 -17.39 21.09
CA GLY A 137 2.27 -16.69 20.88
C GLY A 137 2.28 -15.96 19.55
N GLY A 138 3.46 -15.72 19.02
CA GLY A 138 3.58 -15.03 17.74
C GLY A 138 5.01 -15.01 17.20
N TYR A 139 5.16 -14.28 16.12
CA TYR A 139 6.42 -13.92 15.49
C TYR A 139 6.64 -12.42 15.63
N TYR A 140 7.71 -12.01 16.31
CA TYR A 140 8.12 -10.61 16.43
C TYR A 140 9.26 -10.31 15.48
N GLN A 141 9.14 -9.19 14.75
CA GLN A 141 10.19 -8.63 13.89
C GLN A 141 10.39 -7.16 14.22
N PRO A 142 11.56 -6.76 14.77
CA PRO A 142 11.81 -5.40 15.23
C PRO A 142 11.90 -4.38 14.06
N THR A 143 12.23 -4.83 12.85
CA THR A 143 12.41 -3.97 11.68
C THR A 143 11.12 -3.68 10.91
N VAL A 144 9.99 -4.24 11.31
CA VAL A 144 8.68 -3.87 10.78
C VAL A 144 8.43 -2.39 11.02
N GLY A 145 7.76 -1.74 10.09
CA GLY A 145 7.42 -0.33 10.22
C GLY A 145 6.45 0.16 9.19
N VAL A 146 6.23 1.46 9.19
CA VAL A 146 5.29 2.15 8.29
C VAL A 146 6.07 3.08 7.36
N VAL A 147 5.66 3.13 6.11
CA VAL A 147 6.16 4.09 5.12
C VAL A 147 5.16 5.23 4.92
N ASP A 148 5.63 6.47 4.89
CA ASP A 148 4.88 7.58 4.30
C ASP A 148 4.97 7.48 2.78
N SER A 149 4.03 6.74 2.20
CA SER A 149 4.03 6.36 0.77
C SER A 149 3.88 7.55 -0.17
N LEU A 150 3.07 8.54 0.20
CA LEU A 150 2.88 9.76 -0.61
C LEU A 150 4.15 10.61 -0.62
N ARG A 151 4.80 10.75 0.53
CA ARG A 151 6.07 11.45 0.65
C ARG A 151 7.19 10.70 -0.08
N ALA A 152 7.28 9.39 0.08
CA ALA A 152 8.27 8.56 -0.61
C ALA A 152 8.15 8.69 -2.14
N GLY A 153 6.93 8.56 -2.67
CA GLY A 153 6.66 8.76 -4.09
C GLY A 153 6.99 10.17 -4.56
N THR A 154 6.66 11.19 -3.77
CA THR A 154 6.99 12.59 -4.07
C THR A 154 8.50 12.81 -4.16
N LEU A 155 9.25 12.35 -3.16
CA LEU A 155 10.71 12.48 -3.15
C LEU A 155 11.38 11.73 -4.29
N MET A 156 10.91 10.54 -4.65
CA MET A 156 11.40 9.79 -5.81
C MET A 156 11.19 10.59 -7.09
N ARG A 157 10.00 11.15 -7.31
CA ARG A 157 9.69 11.99 -8.46
C ARG A 157 10.56 13.25 -8.53
N GLU A 158 10.68 13.98 -7.41
CA GLU A 158 11.48 15.19 -7.31
C GLU A 158 12.96 14.90 -7.62
N LYS A 159 13.54 13.83 -7.07
CA LYS A 159 14.91 13.42 -7.40
C LYS A 159 15.11 13.12 -8.89
N ALA A 160 14.14 12.49 -9.56
CA ALA A 160 14.22 12.26 -11.01
C ALA A 160 14.22 13.58 -11.80
N ILE A 161 13.43 14.57 -11.35
CA ILE A 161 13.38 15.91 -11.94
C ILE A 161 14.68 16.67 -11.66
N GLU A 162 15.20 16.65 -10.43
CA GLU A 162 16.48 17.27 -10.04
C GLU A 162 17.67 16.73 -10.84
N MET A 163 17.66 15.44 -11.20
CA MET A 163 18.66 14.85 -12.12
C MET A 163 18.55 15.37 -13.55
N GLY A 164 17.59 16.25 -13.85
CA GLY A 164 17.31 16.72 -15.21
C GLY A 164 16.90 15.58 -16.15
N ALA A 165 16.29 14.53 -15.62
CA ALA A 165 15.93 13.33 -16.36
C ALA A 165 14.45 13.30 -16.74
N ALA A 166 13.58 13.93 -15.93
CA ALA A 166 12.14 13.78 -16.01
C ALA A 166 11.37 15.10 -15.89
N GLN A 167 10.16 15.10 -16.43
CA GLN A 167 9.11 16.09 -16.17
C GLN A 167 7.86 15.34 -15.71
N SER A 168 7.07 15.91 -14.78
CA SER A 168 5.86 15.30 -14.26
C SER A 168 4.69 16.28 -14.35
N PHE A 169 3.52 15.79 -14.78
CA PHE A 169 2.34 16.58 -15.03
C PHE A 169 1.11 15.94 -14.35
N ALA A 170 0.41 16.74 -13.56
CA ALA A 170 -0.84 16.38 -12.91
C ALA A 170 -2.06 16.78 -13.75
N ASN A 171 -3.20 16.14 -13.49
CA ASN A 171 -4.48 16.41 -14.15
C ASN A 171 -4.40 16.24 -15.68
N ILE A 172 -3.68 15.23 -16.13
CA ILE A 172 -3.55 14.83 -17.53
C ILE A 172 -4.12 13.43 -17.69
N GLU A 173 -5.32 13.33 -18.25
CA GLU A 173 -5.95 12.04 -18.52
C GLU A 173 -5.52 11.50 -19.89
N VAL A 174 -5.18 10.20 -19.92
CA VAL A 174 -4.92 9.47 -21.17
C VAL A 174 -6.26 9.06 -21.76
N THR A 175 -6.51 9.49 -22.98
CA THR A 175 -7.74 9.23 -23.72
C THR A 175 -7.60 8.13 -24.79
N GLY A 176 -6.38 7.75 -25.12
CA GLY A 176 -6.08 6.68 -26.09
C GLY A 176 -4.59 6.51 -26.36
N MET A 177 -4.28 5.51 -27.18
CA MET A 177 -2.91 5.25 -27.64
C MET A 177 -2.92 4.88 -29.12
N ASP A 178 -1.99 5.43 -29.90
CA ASP A 178 -1.74 4.98 -31.27
C ASP A 178 -0.77 3.82 -31.27
N VAL A 179 -1.21 2.69 -31.83
CA VAL A 179 -0.41 1.46 -31.93
C VAL A 179 -0.19 1.15 -33.43
N GLU A 180 1.07 1.05 -33.82
CA GLU A 180 1.47 0.71 -35.18
C GLU A 180 2.44 -0.48 -35.14
N ASN A 181 2.14 -1.52 -35.92
CA ASN A 181 2.96 -2.74 -36.00
C ASN A 181 3.29 -3.35 -34.62
N GLY A 182 2.30 -3.36 -33.68
CA GLY A 182 2.44 -3.92 -32.35
C GLY A 182 3.28 -3.06 -31.36
N ARG A 183 3.55 -1.79 -31.71
CA ARG A 183 4.26 -0.84 -30.86
C ARG A 183 3.45 0.42 -30.66
N ILE A 184 3.42 0.90 -29.42
CA ILE A 184 2.86 2.23 -29.11
C ILE A 184 3.75 3.29 -29.76
N LYS A 185 3.13 4.23 -30.43
CA LYS A 185 3.80 5.39 -31.07
C LYS A 185 3.47 6.68 -30.36
N ARG A 186 2.27 6.77 -29.79
CA ARG A 186 1.76 8.01 -29.22
C ARG A 186 0.80 7.74 -28.08
N VAL A 187 0.92 8.52 -27.02
CA VAL A 187 -0.06 8.60 -25.93
C VAL A 187 -0.93 9.83 -26.21
N LYS A 188 -2.25 9.65 -26.27
CA LYS A 188 -3.22 10.73 -26.50
C LYS A 188 -3.75 11.25 -25.18
N THR A 189 -3.83 12.56 -25.03
CA THR A 189 -4.43 13.22 -23.88
C THR A 189 -5.33 14.38 -24.32
N GLU A 190 -6.19 14.87 -23.44
CA GLU A 190 -7.01 16.06 -23.72
C GLU A 190 -6.18 17.35 -23.89
N GLN A 191 -4.93 17.35 -23.43
CA GLN A 191 -4.03 18.52 -23.44
C GLN A 191 -2.94 18.44 -24.50
N GLY A 192 -3.01 17.44 -25.39
CA GLY A 192 -2.07 17.20 -26.48
C GLY A 192 -1.51 15.78 -26.46
N ASP A 193 -0.91 15.39 -27.54
CA ASP A 193 -0.36 14.05 -27.75
C ASP A 193 1.13 14.03 -27.49
N ILE A 194 1.64 12.89 -26.99
CA ILE A 194 3.07 12.68 -26.72
C ILE A 194 3.55 11.51 -27.59
N GLU A 195 4.44 11.73 -28.51
CA GLU A 195 5.18 10.65 -29.20
C GLU A 195 6.13 9.98 -28.18
N ALA A 196 6.14 8.66 -28.15
CA ALA A 196 6.94 7.91 -27.18
C ALA A 196 7.61 6.67 -27.81
N GLU A 197 8.89 6.45 -27.43
CA GLU A 197 9.58 5.19 -27.76
C GLU A 197 9.12 4.04 -26.84
N TYR A 198 8.88 4.38 -25.57
CA TYR A 198 8.42 3.45 -24.53
C TYR A 198 7.25 4.06 -23.75
N VAL A 199 6.33 3.23 -23.35
CA VAL A 199 5.22 3.60 -22.47
C VAL A 199 5.14 2.61 -21.33
N VAL A 200 5.09 3.12 -20.11
CA VAL A 200 4.89 2.33 -18.89
C VAL A 200 3.50 2.64 -18.35
N ILE A 201 2.68 1.62 -18.18
CA ILE A 201 1.38 1.70 -17.54
C ILE A 201 1.55 1.34 -16.07
N ALA A 202 1.45 2.33 -15.19
CA ALA A 202 1.59 2.20 -13.73
C ALA A 202 0.36 2.80 -13.01
N THR A 203 -0.83 2.51 -13.54
CA THR A 203 -2.09 3.17 -13.19
C THR A 203 -2.92 2.40 -12.15
N GLY A 204 -2.28 1.49 -11.39
CA GLY A 204 -2.95 0.72 -10.33
C GLY A 204 -4.20 0.01 -10.85
N CYS A 205 -5.32 0.17 -10.18
CA CYS A 205 -6.59 -0.46 -10.50
C CYS A 205 -7.16 -0.08 -11.90
N TRP A 206 -6.66 0.96 -12.55
CA TRP A 206 -7.02 1.32 -13.92
C TRP A 206 -6.12 0.68 -14.99
N SER A 207 -5.12 -0.12 -14.61
CA SER A 207 -4.12 -0.65 -15.57
C SER A 207 -4.74 -1.54 -16.65
N ALA A 208 -5.76 -2.34 -16.33
CA ALA A 208 -6.48 -3.15 -17.31
C ALA A 208 -7.17 -2.29 -18.39
N LYS A 209 -7.78 -1.16 -17.99
CA LYS A 209 -8.41 -0.19 -18.90
C LYS A 209 -7.37 0.42 -19.86
N LEU A 210 -6.22 0.85 -19.32
CA LEU A 210 -5.15 1.45 -20.13
C LEU A 210 -4.49 0.42 -21.07
N ALA A 211 -4.35 -0.83 -20.63
CA ALA A 211 -3.81 -1.91 -21.45
C ALA A 211 -4.70 -2.16 -22.70
N LYS A 212 -6.02 -2.16 -22.54
CA LYS A 212 -6.97 -2.27 -23.67
C LYS A 212 -6.75 -1.16 -24.71
N MET A 213 -6.44 0.08 -24.29
CA MET A 213 -6.11 1.18 -25.20
C MET A 213 -4.81 0.91 -25.98
N ALA A 214 -3.89 0.16 -25.40
CA ALA A 214 -2.65 -0.28 -26.04
C ALA A 214 -2.79 -1.55 -26.89
N GLY A 215 -3.98 -2.11 -26.99
CA GLY A 215 -4.22 -3.38 -27.68
C GLY A 215 -3.66 -4.60 -26.95
N SER A 216 -3.53 -4.52 -25.63
CA SER A 216 -3.01 -5.57 -24.74
C SER A 216 -3.98 -5.84 -23.59
N GLU A 217 -3.74 -6.91 -22.85
CA GLU A 217 -4.51 -7.28 -21.67
C GLU A 217 -3.60 -7.40 -20.45
N ILE A 218 -4.06 -6.88 -19.33
CA ILE A 218 -3.44 -7.08 -18.02
C ILE A 218 -4.48 -7.75 -17.14
N PRO A 219 -4.24 -8.98 -16.65
CA PRO A 219 -5.18 -9.69 -15.78
C PRO A 219 -5.13 -9.12 -14.37
N LEU A 220 -5.79 -8.00 -14.16
CA LEU A 220 -5.85 -7.28 -12.90
C LEU A 220 -7.29 -6.94 -12.58
N THR A 221 -7.73 -7.23 -11.36
CA THR A 221 -9.07 -6.93 -10.87
C THR A 221 -9.01 -5.96 -9.70
N PRO A 222 -9.71 -4.84 -9.76
CA PRO A 222 -9.92 -3.98 -8.59
C PRO A 222 -10.72 -4.72 -7.51
N ALA A 223 -10.18 -4.77 -6.29
CA ALA A 223 -10.80 -5.46 -5.16
C ALA A 223 -10.80 -4.57 -3.92
N VAL A 224 -11.83 -4.74 -3.09
CA VAL A 224 -11.94 -4.01 -1.83
C VAL A 224 -11.03 -4.62 -0.77
N HIS A 225 -10.42 -3.75 0.02
CA HIS A 225 -9.87 -3.99 1.33
C HIS A 225 -10.52 -3.00 2.30
N GLN A 226 -11.08 -3.52 3.40
CA GLN A 226 -11.77 -2.69 4.38
C GLN A 226 -10.81 -2.20 5.46
N MET A 227 -11.00 -0.95 5.88
CA MET A 227 -10.25 -0.35 6.96
C MET A 227 -11.14 0.59 7.76
N LYS A 228 -10.95 0.58 9.10
CA LYS A 228 -11.62 1.44 10.07
C LYS A 228 -10.56 2.08 10.97
N ASP A 229 -10.61 3.39 11.16
CA ASP A 229 -9.82 4.14 12.15
C ASP A 229 -10.73 4.54 13.30
N ILE A 230 -10.37 4.12 14.52
CA ILE A 230 -11.12 4.41 15.75
C ILE A 230 -10.29 5.23 16.72
N GLY A 231 -10.94 6.03 17.54
CA GLY A 231 -10.27 6.84 18.55
C GLY A 231 -11.07 8.07 19.01
N PRO A 232 -10.45 8.97 19.81
CA PRO A 232 -9.11 8.82 20.38
C PRO A 232 -9.04 7.66 21.38
N VAL A 233 -7.91 6.97 21.39
CA VAL A 233 -7.63 5.87 22.31
C VAL A 233 -6.88 6.42 23.53
N PRO A 234 -7.41 6.29 24.74
CA PRO A 234 -6.76 6.84 25.95
C PRO A 234 -5.33 6.35 26.14
N PHE A 235 -5.04 5.10 25.79
CA PHE A 235 -3.70 4.51 25.87
C PHE A 235 -2.68 5.28 25.00
N PHE A 236 -3.11 5.85 23.87
CA PHE A 236 -2.25 6.59 22.94
C PHE A 236 -2.26 8.11 23.14
N ALA A 237 -2.88 8.62 24.22
CA ALA A 237 -3.07 10.05 24.42
C ALA A 237 -1.76 10.88 24.47
N ASN A 238 -0.63 10.28 24.85
CA ASN A 238 0.66 10.93 24.94
C ASN A 238 1.59 10.66 23.74
N THR A 239 1.11 10.01 22.72
CA THR A 239 1.87 9.71 21.50
C THR A 239 2.36 11.00 20.81
N LYS A 240 3.62 11.02 20.38
CA LYS A 240 4.25 12.15 19.70
C LYS A 240 4.37 11.98 18.19
N GLY A 241 4.29 10.74 17.70
CA GLY A 241 4.40 10.38 16.31
C GLY A 241 3.13 9.74 15.77
N ASP A 242 3.19 9.25 14.57
CA ASP A 242 2.09 8.50 13.96
C ASP A 242 2.00 7.08 14.54
N ILE A 243 3.15 6.46 14.82
CA ILE A 243 3.24 5.10 15.35
C ILE A 243 4.45 4.96 16.29
N GLU A 244 4.22 4.37 17.46
CA GLU A 244 5.25 4.09 18.47
C GLU A 244 5.19 2.63 18.97
N TRP A 245 4.09 1.93 18.71
CA TRP A 245 3.84 0.55 19.15
C TRP A 245 3.93 -0.44 17.99
N PRO A 246 4.33 -1.70 18.27
CA PRO A 246 4.37 -2.73 17.24
C PRO A 246 3.02 -2.94 16.56
N ILE A 247 3.06 -3.17 15.26
CA ILE A 247 1.89 -3.52 14.46
C ILE A 247 1.48 -4.95 14.80
N ILE A 248 0.19 -5.17 14.99
CA ILE A 248 -0.38 -6.50 15.16
C ILE A 248 -0.84 -7.00 13.79
N ARG A 249 -0.48 -8.21 13.45
CA ARG A 249 -0.98 -8.92 12.28
C ARG A 249 -1.53 -10.26 12.75
N ASP A 250 -2.76 -10.56 12.36
CA ASP A 250 -3.42 -11.82 12.66
C ASP A 250 -3.90 -12.48 11.35
N MET A 251 -3.17 -13.50 10.93
CA MET A 251 -3.47 -14.21 9.69
C MET A 251 -4.42 -15.40 9.91
N ASP A 252 -4.79 -15.73 11.16
CA ASP A 252 -5.83 -16.70 11.44
C ASP A 252 -7.22 -16.08 11.23
N THR A 253 -7.35 -14.77 11.50
CA THR A 253 -8.57 -13.97 11.27
C THR A 253 -8.47 -13.03 10.07
N ASN A 254 -7.32 -12.99 9.37
CA ASN A 254 -7.02 -12.12 8.23
C ASN A 254 -7.17 -10.63 8.55
N MET A 255 -6.64 -10.19 9.68
CA MET A 255 -6.68 -8.80 10.10
C MET A 255 -5.30 -8.25 10.47
N TYR A 256 -5.26 -6.94 10.60
CA TYR A 256 -4.16 -6.22 11.25
C TYR A 256 -4.71 -5.07 12.06
N GLU A 257 -3.91 -4.66 13.05
CA GLU A 257 -4.17 -3.50 13.87
C GLU A 257 -2.88 -2.71 14.05
N ARG A 258 -2.97 -1.41 13.88
CA ARG A 258 -1.84 -0.53 14.10
C ARG A 258 -2.27 0.78 14.76
N GLN A 259 -1.41 1.32 15.60
CA GLN A 259 -1.57 2.69 16.06
C GLN A 259 -1.54 3.65 14.87
N HIS A 260 -2.43 4.66 14.89
CA HIS A 260 -2.47 5.76 13.94
C HIS A 260 -2.65 7.08 14.71
N GLY A 261 -1.52 7.71 15.06
CA GLY A 261 -1.50 8.85 15.97
C GLY A 261 -2.11 8.48 17.32
N THR A 262 -3.17 9.17 17.73
CA THR A 262 -3.95 8.86 18.95
C THR A 262 -5.06 7.84 18.73
N GLY A 263 -5.17 7.24 17.54
CA GLY A 263 -6.17 6.25 17.19
C GLY A 263 -5.59 4.86 16.96
N LEU A 264 -6.47 3.91 16.65
CA LEU A 264 -6.14 2.57 16.18
C LEU A 264 -6.79 2.35 14.81
N GLU A 265 -5.98 1.96 13.85
CA GLU A 265 -6.45 1.49 12.55
C GLU A 265 -6.62 -0.02 12.60
N VAL A 266 -7.78 -0.50 12.17
CA VAL A 266 -8.11 -1.92 12.02
C VAL A 266 -8.41 -2.18 10.56
N GLY A 267 -7.72 -3.14 9.95
CA GLY A 267 -7.95 -3.54 8.58
C GLY A 267 -8.29 -5.02 8.45
N SER A 268 -9.12 -5.33 7.48
CA SER A 268 -9.62 -6.68 7.26
C SER A 268 -9.56 -7.13 5.82
N TYR A 269 -9.14 -8.40 5.64
CA TYR A 269 -9.26 -9.15 4.40
C TYR A 269 -10.25 -10.33 4.55
N ALA A 270 -10.94 -10.45 5.70
CA ALA A 270 -11.82 -11.58 6.02
C ALA A 270 -13.20 -11.50 5.36
N HIS A 271 -13.57 -10.34 4.79
CA HIS A 271 -14.83 -10.15 4.11
C HIS A 271 -14.94 -10.97 2.82
N ARG A 272 -16.18 -11.18 2.34
CA ARG A 272 -16.41 -11.75 1.00
C ARG A 272 -15.67 -10.94 -0.07
N PRO A 273 -15.27 -11.55 -1.19
CA PRO A 273 -14.71 -10.79 -2.32
C PRO A 273 -15.70 -9.72 -2.80
N ILE A 274 -15.26 -8.46 -2.78
CA ILE A 274 -15.99 -7.32 -3.33
C ILE A 274 -15.12 -6.77 -4.46
N LEU A 275 -15.55 -7.03 -5.69
CA LEU A 275 -14.78 -6.76 -6.90
C LEU A 275 -15.45 -5.65 -7.69
N TYR A 276 -14.64 -4.89 -8.43
CA TYR A 276 -15.10 -3.82 -9.32
C TYR A 276 -14.43 -3.93 -10.70
N GLU A 277 -15.08 -3.36 -11.70
CA GLU A 277 -14.42 -3.07 -12.97
C GLU A 277 -13.74 -1.70 -12.90
N ALA A 278 -12.66 -1.52 -13.65
CA ALA A 278 -11.92 -0.25 -13.65
C ALA A 278 -12.78 0.95 -14.13
N GLU A 279 -13.80 0.66 -14.92
CA GLU A 279 -14.78 1.62 -15.44
C GLU A 279 -15.78 2.10 -14.38
N GLU A 280 -15.99 1.33 -13.32
CA GLU A 280 -16.89 1.67 -12.19
C GLU A 280 -16.24 2.62 -11.18
N ILE A 281 -14.91 2.74 -11.22
CA ILE A 281 -14.17 3.63 -10.31
C ILE A 281 -14.37 5.08 -10.75
N PRO A 282 -14.91 5.95 -9.87
CA PRO A 282 -15.26 7.32 -10.23
C PRO A 282 -14.05 8.16 -10.62
N SER A 283 -14.30 9.28 -11.28
CA SER A 283 -13.27 10.31 -11.48
C SER A 283 -13.00 11.07 -10.17
N ASN A 284 -11.87 11.78 -10.09
CA ASN A 284 -11.55 12.64 -8.94
C ASN A 284 -12.66 13.69 -8.65
N ALA A 285 -13.32 14.18 -9.68
CA ALA A 285 -14.40 15.17 -9.53
C ALA A 285 -15.73 14.54 -9.04
N ALA A 286 -15.94 13.26 -9.26
CA ALA A 286 -17.16 12.53 -8.91
C ALA A 286 -17.05 11.76 -7.58
N ALA A 287 -15.83 11.54 -7.09
CA ALA A 287 -15.59 10.82 -5.86
C ALA A 287 -15.97 11.65 -4.62
N ALA A 288 -16.59 11.00 -3.63
CA ALA A 288 -16.94 11.68 -2.37
C ALA A 288 -15.71 11.98 -1.49
N LEU A 289 -14.72 11.08 -1.49
CA LEU A 289 -13.43 11.22 -0.77
C LEU A 289 -12.30 11.21 -1.80
N SER A 290 -11.92 10.03 -2.26
CA SER A 290 -11.02 9.87 -3.38
C SER A 290 -11.53 8.75 -4.29
N PRO A 291 -11.08 8.64 -5.55
CA PRO A 291 -11.60 7.65 -6.49
C PRO A 291 -11.56 6.21 -5.99
N THR A 292 -10.56 5.85 -5.19
CA THR A 292 -10.36 4.49 -4.69
C THR A 292 -10.80 4.29 -3.23
N GLU A 293 -11.50 5.26 -2.65
CA GLU A 293 -12.08 5.21 -1.31
C GLU A 293 -13.60 5.16 -1.41
N PHE A 294 -14.17 3.96 -1.40
CA PHE A 294 -15.61 3.75 -1.46
C PHE A 294 -16.27 3.81 -0.09
N PRO A 295 -17.59 4.07 -0.04
CA PRO A 295 -18.35 4.02 1.20
C PRO A 295 -18.19 2.68 1.91
N PHE A 296 -17.94 2.75 3.22
CA PHE A 296 -17.75 1.57 4.06
C PHE A 296 -19.01 0.71 4.16
N THR A 297 -18.85 -0.61 4.16
CA THR A 297 -19.93 -1.56 4.32
C THR A 297 -19.80 -2.32 5.65
N GLN A 298 -20.43 -1.82 6.70
CA GLN A 298 -20.34 -2.36 8.05
C GLN A 298 -20.65 -3.86 8.11
N LYS A 299 -21.68 -4.32 7.40
CA LYS A 299 -22.06 -5.73 7.37
C LYS A 299 -20.93 -6.68 6.94
N ASP A 300 -20.07 -6.23 6.04
CA ASP A 300 -18.92 -7.01 5.58
C ASP A 300 -17.75 -6.94 6.59
N PHE A 301 -17.81 -6.03 7.56
CA PHE A 301 -16.80 -5.83 8.60
C PHE A 301 -17.18 -6.35 9.98
N ASP A 302 -18.45 -6.70 10.21
CA ASP A 302 -18.97 -7.09 11.53
C ASP A 302 -18.15 -8.21 12.20
N LEU A 303 -17.76 -9.24 11.45
CA LEU A 303 -16.91 -10.32 11.96
C LEU A 303 -15.53 -9.80 12.41
N GLN A 304 -15.02 -8.78 11.74
CA GLN A 304 -13.75 -8.19 12.09
C GLN A 304 -13.82 -7.36 13.38
N ASP A 305 -14.92 -6.65 13.59
CA ASP A 305 -15.16 -5.96 14.86
C ASP A 305 -15.19 -6.97 16.04
N GLU A 306 -15.77 -8.16 15.84
CA GLU A 306 -15.77 -9.24 16.85
C GLU A 306 -14.35 -9.72 17.15
N HIS A 307 -13.55 -10.02 16.12
CA HIS A 307 -12.15 -10.47 16.30
C HIS A 307 -11.28 -9.39 16.95
N SER A 308 -11.43 -8.12 16.54
CA SER A 308 -10.71 -7.01 17.17
C SER A 308 -11.09 -6.83 18.63
N TYR A 309 -12.37 -7.05 18.98
CA TYR A 309 -12.81 -7.03 20.37
C TYR A 309 -12.20 -8.17 21.20
N GLU A 310 -12.03 -9.35 20.62
CA GLU A 310 -11.35 -10.47 21.30
C GLU A 310 -9.85 -10.18 21.52
N LEU A 311 -9.19 -9.59 20.53
CA LEU A 311 -7.73 -9.39 20.54
C LEU A 311 -7.28 -8.15 21.32
N VAL A 312 -8.04 -7.04 21.23
CA VAL A 312 -7.71 -5.76 21.89
C VAL A 312 -8.92 -5.15 22.63
N PRO A 313 -9.55 -5.91 23.55
CA PRO A 313 -10.81 -5.52 24.21
C PRO A 313 -10.71 -4.20 24.97
N SER A 314 -9.54 -3.89 25.52
CA SER A 314 -9.30 -2.65 26.28
C SER A 314 -9.34 -1.37 25.41
N ILE A 315 -9.25 -1.52 24.09
CA ILE A 315 -9.36 -0.40 23.14
C ILE A 315 -10.72 -0.41 22.47
N VAL A 316 -11.08 -1.51 21.80
CA VAL A 316 -12.32 -1.61 21.02
C VAL A 316 -13.56 -1.57 21.93
N GLY A 317 -13.44 -2.08 23.17
CA GLY A 317 -14.51 -2.06 24.16
C GLY A 317 -14.62 -0.76 24.97
N ASP A 318 -13.73 0.20 24.81
CA ASP A 318 -13.77 1.47 25.54
C ASP A 318 -14.91 2.36 25.02
N GLU A 319 -15.83 2.73 25.91
CA GLU A 319 -17.00 3.56 25.59
C GLU A 319 -16.65 4.98 25.06
N ASN A 320 -15.44 5.44 25.22
CA ASN A 320 -14.97 6.74 24.72
C ASN A 320 -14.32 6.66 23.34
N VAL A 321 -13.95 5.46 22.88
CA VAL A 321 -13.41 5.23 21.55
C VAL A 321 -14.54 5.20 20.52
N ARG A 322 -14.41 5.94 19.44
CA ARG A 322 -15.41 6.05 18.37
C ARG A 322 -14.77 5.86 17.01
N GLU A 323 -15.57 5.43 16.05
CA GLU A 323 -15.18 5.46 14.66
C GLU A 323 -14.91 6.91 14.23
N LYS A 324 -13.75 7.15 13.66
CA LYS A 324 -13.32 8.43 13.09
C LYS A 324 -13.43 8.42 11.57
N TYR A 325 -13.11 7.28 10.97
CA TYR A 325 -13.04 7.10 9.54
C TYR A 325 -13.14 5.62 9.20
N ALA A 326 -13.86 5.29 8.13
CA ALA A 326 -13.95 3.93 7.63
C ALA A 326 -14.16 3.92 6.12
N ILE A 327 -13.49 3.02 5.42
CA ILE A 327 -13.56 2.90 3.96
C ILE A 327 -13.55 1.46 3.47
N ASN A 328 -14.09 1.30 2.28
CA ASN A 328 -13.78 0.21 1.37
C ASN A 328 -12.70 0.72 0.40
N GLY A 329 -11.43 0.48 0.72
CA GLY A 329 -10.31 0.89 -0.11
C GLY A 329 -10.11 -0.04 -1.30
N ILE A 330 -9.88 0.50 -2.50
CA ILE A 330 -9.64 -0.30 -3.69
C ILE A 330 -8.16 -0.61 -3.85
N LEU A 331 -7.85 -1.89 -3.99
CA LEU A 331 -6.53 -2.42 -4.33
C LEU A 331 -6.54 -3.05 -5.71
N SER A 332 -5.36 -3.24 -6.27
CA SER A 332 -5.15 -4.02 -7.50
C SER A 332 -4.83 -5.46 -7.14
N LEU A 333 -5.67 -6.41 -7.52
CA LEU A 333 -5.45 -7.83 -7.31
C LEU A 333 -4.97 -8.48 -8.60
N THR A 334 -3.81 -9.12 -8.54
CA THR A 334 -3.24 -9.92 -9.65
C THR A 334 -3.48 -11.41 -9.43
N PRO A 335 -3.48 -12.25 -10.50
CA PRO A 335 -3.73 -13.69 -10.37
C PRO A 335 -2.70 -14.45 -9.54
N ASP A 336 -1.50 -13.92 -9.44
CA ASP A 336 -0.39 -14.51 -8.66
C ASP A 336 -0.33 -13.97 -7.22
N GLY A 337 -1.19 -12.99 -6.86
CA GLY A 337 -1.24 -12.41 -5.53
C GLY A 337 -0.04 -11.51 -5.19
N MET A 338 0.67 -11.03 -6.21
CA MET A 338 1.83 -10.15 -6.04
C MET A 338 1.51 -8.69 -6.38
#